data_5c5d9523cb9b3973825066121b98fcee
#
_entry.id   5c5d9523cb9b3973825066121b98fcee
#
_cell.length_a   1.000
_cell.length_b   1.000
_cell.length_c   1.000
_cell.angle_alpha   90.00
_cell.angle_beta   90.00
_cell.angle_gamma   90.00
#
_symmetry.space_group_name_H-M   'P 1'
#
loop_
_entity.id
_entity.type
_entity.pdbx_description
1 polymer ?
#
loop_
_entity_poly.entity_id
_entity_poly.type
_entity_poly.pdbx_seq_one_letter_code
_entity_poly.pdbx_strand_id
1 'polypeptide(L)'
;MVWQAIFNALSIPAIVLPSPSSVILVIIHKASLLLNYTLITAYETIVGFVLGSIIAVAIAMILSLSAKASSALFPIILFFQSVPKIAIAPLLIIWLGFGIMPKVAIAILVSFFPVVVNMVAGLNDIPPEILILARSFSSRKLDTLLRVRFPSSMPYLFAGLKVAVTLAVIGAIVGEFAASTGGLGYLILVSSQELDPALGFASLVVLTIFAIVLYGAVGLAERFFVRWHVSMREISAGREVG
;
A
#
# COMPACT_ATOMS: atom_id res chain seq x y z
N MET A 1 -19.63 15.92 -13.69
CA MET A 1 -20.73 16.29 -14.62
C MET A 1 -21.40 15.07 -15.22
N VAL A 2 -20.70 14.11 -15.79
CA VAL A 2 -21.32 12.89 -16.42
C VAL A 2 -22.20 12.10 -15.42
N TRP A 3 -21.73 11.82 -14.20
CA TRP A 3 -22.51 11.12 -13.18
C TRP A 3 -23.83 11.84 -12.83
N GLN A 4 -23.82 13.18 -12.65
CA GLN A 4 -25.04 13.95 -12.38
C GLN A 4 -26.02 13.92 -13.56
N ALA A 5 -25.52 13.98 -14.79
CA ALA A 5 -26.34 13.89 -16.00
C ALA A 5 -27.01 12.50 -16.11
N ILE A 6 -26.25 11.43 -15.87
CA ILE A 6 -26.79 10.06 -15.86
C ILE A 6 -27.86 9.90 -14.76
N PHE A 7 -27.60 10.41 -13.55
CA PHE A 7 -28.57 10.34 -12.45
C PHE A 7 -29.89 11.02 -12.82
N ASN A 8 -29.81 12.22 -13.42
CA ASN A 8 -31.00 12.97 -13.82
C ASN A 8 -31.74 12.36 -15.03
N ALA A 9 -31.00 11.76 -15.99
CA ALA A 9 -31.58 11.19 -17.20
C ALA A 9 -32.28 9.85 -16.96
N LEU A 10 -31.74 9.02 -16.07
CA LEU A 10 -32.26 7.65 -15.84
C LEU A 10 -33.22 7.54 -14.66
N SER A 11 -33.51 8.63 -13.93
CA SER A 11 -34.40 8.66 -12.76
C SER A 11 -34.09 7.53 -11.76
N ILE A 12 -32.79 7.25 -11.53
CA ILE A 12 -32.33 6.14 -10.66
C ILE A 12 -32.77 6.44 -9.22
N PRO A 13 -33.38 5.47 -8.51
CA PRO A 13 -33.71 5.67 -7.11
C PRO A 13 -32.46 6.03 -6.29
N ALA A 14 -32.57 7.08 -5.47
CA ALA A 14 -31.42 7.58 -4.66
C ALA A 14 -30.84 6.51 -3.71
N ILE A 15 -31.61 5.48 -3.38
CA ILE A 15 -31.20 4.35 -2.55
C ILE A 15 -30.20 3.42 -3.30
N VAL A 16 -30.22 3.41 -4.65
CA VAL A 16 -29.31 2.59 -5.46
C VAL A 16 -28.05 3.38 -5.80
N LEU A 17 -28.23 4.61 -6.25
CA LEU A 17 -27.12 5.49 -6.60
C LEU A 17 -27.44 6.91 -6.13
N PRO A 18 -26.71 7.47 -5.16
CA PRO A 18 -26.94 8.83 -4.70
C PRO A 18 -26.48 9.84 -5.74
N SER A 19 -27.10 11.03 -5.74
CA SER A 19 -26.65 12.13 -6.59
C SER A 19 -25.28 12.65 -6.13
N PRO A 20 -24.40 13.11 -7.03
CA PRO A 20 -23.14 13.74 -6.64
C PRO A 20 -23.34 14.92 -5.69
N SER A 21 -24.40 15.70 -5.88
CA SER A 21 -24.74 16.82 -5.00
C SER A 21 -25.06 16.36 -3.57
N SER A 22 -25.80 15.26 -3.39
CA SER A 22 -26.09 14.72 -2.06
C SER A 22 -24.82 14.19 -1.37
N VAL A 23 -23.92 13.55 -2.12
CA VAL A 23 -22.62 13.09 -1.59
C VAL A 23 -21.77 14.27 -1.11
N ILE A 24 -21.68 15.35 -1.89
CA ILE A 24 -20.93 16.56 -1.51
C ILE A 24 -21.55 17.20 -0.26
N LEU A 25 -22.86 17.30 -0.19
CA LEU A 25 -23.55 17.84 0.99
C LEU A 25 -23.26 17.01 2.24
N VAL A 26 -23.27 15.67 2.14
CA VAL A 26 -22.91 14.78 3.25
C VAL A 26 -21.45 14.99 3.67
N ILE A 27 -20.52 15.13 2.72
CA ILE A 27 -19.10 15.40 3.04
C ILE A 27 -18.96 16.70 3.84
N ILE A 28 -19.69 17.73 3.46
CA ILE A 28 -19.64 19.04 4.16
C ILE A 28 -20.31 18.96 5.54
N HIS A 29 -21.53 18.43 5.63
CA HIS A 29 -22.29 18.40 6.89
C HIS A 29 -21.76 17.40 7.91
N LYS A 30 -21.23 16.25 7.45
CA LYS A 30 -20.66 15.20 8.30
C LYS A 30 -19.11 15.20 8.30
N ALA A 31 -18.47 16.35 7.99
CA ALA A 31 -17.01 16.46 7.85
C ALA A 31 -16.25 16.01 9.11
N SER A 32 -16.71 16.39 10.30
CA SER A 32 -16.09 15.98 11.56
C SER A 32 -16.18 14.45 11.79
N LEU A 33 -17.32 13.84 11.44
CA LEU A 33 -17.51 12.41 11.51
C LEU A 33 -16.52 11.70 10.55
N LEU A 34 -16.54 12.09 9.28
CA LEU A 34 -15.67 11.53 8.25
C LEU A 34 -14.19 11.68 8.62
N LEU A 35 -13.79 12.83 9.17
CA LEU A 35 -12.40 13.05 9.61
C LEU A 35 -12.01 12.09 10.76
N ASN A 36 -12.86 11.95 11.77
CA ASN A 36 -12.58 11.03 12.88
C ASN A 36 -12.41 9.59 12.40
N TYR A 37 -13.28 9.12 11.50
CA TYR A 37 -13.17 7.77 10.94
C TYR A 37 -11.97 7.64 10.00
N THR A 38 -11.62 8.70 9.27
CA THR A 38 -10.37 8.74 8.45
C THR A 38 -9.14 8.58 9.32
N LEU A 39 -9.08 9.21 10.48
CA LEU A 39 -7.92 9.08 11.38
C LEU A 39 -7.74 7.64 11.90
N ILE A 40 -8.83 6.93 12.16
CA ILE A 40 -8.78 5.51 12.55
C ILE A 40 -8.18 4.66 11.42
N THR A 41 -8.76 4.75 10.22
CA THR A 41 -8.27 4.03 9.03
C THR A 41 -6.82 4.42 8.71
N ALA A 42 -6.47 5.70 8.86
CA ALA A 42 -5.11 6.20 8.62
C ALA A 42 -4.11 5.57 9.58
N TYR A 43 -4.42 5.52 10.86
CA TYR A 43 -3.57 4.89 11.85
C TYR A 43 -3.31 3.41 11.53
N GLU A 44 -4.37 2.65 11.25
CA GLU A 44 -4.30 1.22 10.93
C GLU A 44 -3.49 0.96 9.66
N THR A 45 -3.75 1.74 8.63
CA THR A 45 -3.05 1.66 7.34
C THR A 45 -1.58 2.01 7.47
N ILE A 46 -1.26 3.17 8.08
CA ILE A 46 0.12 3.67 8.17
C ILE A 46 0.96 2.75 9.04
N VAL A 47 0.46 2.35 10.20
CA VAL A 47 1.18 1.44 11.09
C VAL A 47 1.41 0.09 10.41
N GLY A 48 0.38 -0.49 9.77
CA GLY A 48 0.50 -1.73 9.03
C GLY A 48 1.49 -1.64 7.86
N PHE A 49 1.40 -0.59 7.07
CA PHE A 49 2.31 -0.32 5.95
C PHE A 49 3.77 -0.18 6.40
N VAL A 50 4.01 0.64 7.43
CA VAL A 50 5.38 0.89 7.91
C VAL A 50 5.99 -0.38 8.51
N LEU A 51 5.27 -1.07 9.39
CA LEU A 51 5.77 -2.32 9.99
C LEU A 51 5.97 -3.41 8.95
N GLY A 52 5.01 -3.60 8.04
CA GLY A 52 5.12 -4.55 6.93
C GLY A 52 6.32 -4.26 6.03
N SER A 53 6.56 -2.99 5.71
CA SER A 53 7.69 -2.56 4.88
C SER A 53 9.03 -2.76 5.59
N ILE A 54 9.15 -2.43 6.86
CA ILE A 54 10.38 -2.64 7.65
C ILE A 54 10.72 -4.13 7.71
N ILE A 55 9.76 -4.98 8.03
CA ILE A 55 9.94 -6.43 8.07
C ILE A 55 10.36 -6.97 6.70
N ALA A 56 9.70 -6.50 5.63
CA ALA A 56 9.99 -6.92 4.27
C ALA A 56 11.41 -6.56 3.83
N VAL A 57 11.84 -5.31 4.10
CA VAL A 57 13.20 -4.84 3.80
C VAL A 57 14.23 -5.65 4.58
N ALA A 58 14.01 -5.85 5.88
CA ALA A 58 14.92 -6.65 6.72
C ALA A 58 15.07 -8.07 6.18
N ILE A 59 13.97 -8.75 5.84
CA ILE A 59 14.00 -10.10 5.26
C ILE A 59 14.71 -10.11 3.91
N ALA A 60 14.40 -9.15 3.01
CA ALA A 60 15.07 -9.06 1.71
C ALA A 60 16.58 -8.86 1.84
N MET A 61 17.03 -8.03 2.78
CA MET A 61 18.45 -7.83 3.06
C MET A 61 19.12 -9.12 3.58
N ILE A 62 18.49 -9.82 4.50
CA ILE A 62 19.00 -11.11 5.02
C ILE A 62 19.12 -12.14 3.89
N LEU A 63 18.09 -12.26 3.05
CA LEU A 63 18.09 -13.17 1.91
C LEU A 63 19.23 -12.87 0.92
N SER A 64 19.53 -11.58 0.69
CA SER A 64 20.59 -11.18 -0.26
C SER A 64 22.01 -11.47 0.20
N LEU A 65 22.23 -11.76 1.50
CA LEU A 65 23.54 -12.15 2.02
C LEU A 65 23.97 -13.57 1.62
N SER A 66 23.02 -14.44 1.27
CA SER A 66 23.27 -15.82 0.88
C SER A 66 22.47 -16.22 -0.37
N ALA A 67 23.16 -16.45 -1.47
CA ALA A 67 22.51 -16.91 -2.70
C ALA A 67 21.74 -18.22 -2.50
N LYS A 68 22.27 -19.14 -1.67
CA LYS A 68 21.59 -20.41 -1.34
C LYS A 68 20.29 -20.15 -0.57
N ALA A 69 20.30 -19.26 0.42
CA ALA A 69 19.10 -18.90 1.17
C ALA A 69 18.07 -18.19 0.27
N SER A 70 18.52 -17.29 -0.58
CA SER A 70 17.65 -16.61 -1.55
C SER A 70 16.98 -17.61 -2.49
N SER A 71 17.74 -18.51 -3.12
CA SER A 71 17.20 -19.50 -4.05
C SER A 71 16.23 -20.50 -3.40
N ALA A 72 16.41 -20.81 -2.10
CA ALA A 72 15.53 -21.73 -1.38
C ALA A 72 14.26 -21.04 -0.86
N LEU A 73 14.39 -19.83 -0.30
CA LEU A 73 13.29 -19.16 0.40
C LEU A 73 12.44 -18.25 -0.50
N PHE A 74 13.02 -17.71 -1.57
CA PHE A 74 12.28 -16.81 -2.47
C PHE A 74 11.07 -17.49 -3.15
N PRO A 75 11.16 -18.74 -3.66
CA PRO A 75 9.99 -19.45 -4.18
C PRO A 75 8.90 -19.67 -3.13
N ILE A 76 9.27 -19.88 -1.86
CA ILE A 76 8.33 -20.01 -0.75
C ILE A 76 7.60 -18.69 -0.51
N ILE A 77 8.30 -17.55 -0.54
CA ILE A 77 7.69 -16.22 -0.43
C ILE A 77 6.70 -15.99 -1.56
N LEU A 78 7.05 -16.34 -2.81
CA LEU A 78 6.17 -16.24 -3.96
C LEU A 78 4.93 -17.14 -3.82
N PHE A 79 5.09 -18.35 -3.31
CA PHE A 79 3.97 -19.25 -3.01
C PHE A 79 3.00 -18.60 -2.00
N PHE A 80 3.49 -18.07 -0.90
CA PHE A 80 2.66 -17.38 0.09
C PHE A 80 2.03 -16.09 -0.44
N GLN A 81 2.63 -15.46 -1.46
CA GLN A 81 2.02 -14.32 -2.12
C GLN A 81 0.68 -14.69 -2.80
N SER A 82 0.54 -15.92 -3.28
CA SER A 82 -0.67 -16.42 -3.95
C SER A 82 -1.80 -16.76 -2.98
N VAL A 83 -1.53 -16.87 -1.68
CA VAL A 83 -2.56 -17.14 -0.66
C VAL A 83 -3.53 -15.95 -0.58
N PRO A 84 -4.86 -16.17 -0.59
CA PRO A 84 -5.84 -15.10 -0.49
C PRO A 84 -5.84 -14.49 0.92
N LYS A 85 -4.98 -13.51 1.15
CA LYS A 85 -4.72 -12.88 2.46
C LYS A 85 -5.97 -12.29 3.10
N ILE A 86 -6.90 -11.80 2.29
CA ILE A 86 -8.19 -11.26 2.73
C ILE A 86 -9.02 -12.34 3.44
N ALA A 87 -8.93 -13.59 2.98
CA ALA A 87 -9.66 -14.71 3.62
C ALA A 87 -9.11 -15.09 5.01
N ILE A 88 -7.91 -14.62 5.36
CA ILE A 88 -7.30 -14.84 6.67
C ILE A 88 -7.87 -13.87 7.73
N ALA A 89 -8.53 -12.78 7.32
CA ALA A 89 -9.04 -11.76 8.24
C ALA A 89 -9.86 -12.32 9.41
N PRO A 90 -10.85 -13.23 9.21
CA PRO A 90 -11.60 -13.82 10.32
C PRO A 90 -10.72 -14.62 11.30
N LEU A 91 -9.71 -15.33 10.80
CA LEU A 91 -8.77 -16.08 11.63
C LEU A 91 -7.92 -15.15 12.50
N LEU A 92 -7.47 -14.04 11.94
CA LEU A 92 -6.71 -13.03 12.71
C LEU A 92 -7.56 -12.43 13.83
N ILE A 93 -8.86 -12.25 13.62
CA ILE A 93 -9.78 -11.78 14.67
C ILE A 93 -9.92 -12.82 15.78
N ILE A 94 -10.02 -14.11 15.43
CA ILE A 94 -10.08 -15.20 16.42
C ILE A 94 -8.80 -15.26 17.25
N TRP A 95 -7.64 -15.08 16.62
CA TRP A 95 -6.34 -15.19 17.30
C TRP A 95 -5.94 -13.95 18.08
N LEU A 96 -6.24 -12.75 17.56
CA LEU A 96 -5.80 -11.47 18.13
C LEU A 96 -6.91 -10.73 18.88
N GLY A 97 -8.14 -11.24 18.82
CA GLY A 97 -9.32 -10.59 19.40
C GLY A 97 -9.85 -9.45 18.55
N PHE A 98 -10.88 -8.79 19.06
CA PHE A 98 -11.44 -7.59 18.44
C PHE A 98 -10.55 -6.36 18.73
N GLY A 99 -10.54 -5.39 17.85
CA GLY A 99 -9.84 -4.12 18.03
C GLY A 99 -8.89 -3.77 16.89
N ILE A 100 -7.84 -3.02 17.19
CA ILE A 100 -6.88 -2.48 16.21
C ILE A 100 -5.90 -3.55 15.70
N MET A 101 -5.51 -4.51 16.56
CA MET A 101 -4.46 -5.50 16.25
C MET A 101 -4.74 -6.34 15.00
N PRO A 102 -5.90 -7.00 14.81
CA PRO A 102 -6.14 -7.79 13.61
C PRO A 102 -6.13 -6.93 12.34
N LYS A 103 -6.63 -5.69 12.38
CA LYS A 103 -6.67 -4.79 11.25
C LYS A 103 -5.26 -4.38 10.81
N VAL A 104 -4.41 -3.98 11.75
CA VAL A 104 -2.99 -3.70 11.51
C VAL A 104 -2.27 -4.96 11.00
N ALA A 105 -2.55 -6.14 11.55
CA ALA A 105 -1.94 -7.39 11.10
C ALA A 105 -2.30 -7.73 9.64
N ILE A 106 -3.55 -7.50 9.22
CA ILE A 106 -3.96 -7.66 7.82
C ILE A 106 -3.20 -6.67 6.93
N ALA A 107 -3.12 -5.40 7.33
CA ALA A 107 -2.39 -4.38 6.58
C ALA A 107 -0.89 -4.71 6.46
N ILE A 108 -0.23 -5.22 7.53
CA ILE A 108 1.14 -5.76 7.49
C ILE A 108 1.24 -6.88 6.47
N LEU A 109 0.35 -7.87 6.56
CA LEU A 109 0.41 -9.08 5.74
C LEU A 109 0.29 -8.77 4.24
N VAL A 110 -0.60 -7.84 3.86
CA VAL A 110 -0.81 -7.51 2.44
C VAL A 110 0.26 -6.57 1.90
N SER A 111 0.83 -5.69 2.73
CA SER A 111 1.88 -4.75 2.32
C SER A 111 3.27 -5.39 2.27
N PHE A 112 3.52 -6.43 3.05
CA PHE A 112 4.81 -7.11 3.13
C PHE A 112 5.30 -7.67 1.79
N PHE A 113 4.44 -8.41 1.07
CA PHE A 113 4.85 -9.16 -0.12
C PHE A 113 5.34 -8.29 -1.29
N PRO A 114 4.66 -7.21 -1.68
CA PRO A 114 5.16 -6.35 -2.74
C PRO A 114 6.53 -5.76 -2.44
N VAL A 115 6.76 -5.39 -1.17
CA VAL A 115 8.03 -4.80 -0.76
C VAL A 115 9.15 -5.83 -0.80
N VAL A 116 8.96 -7.01 -0.22
CA VAL A 116 10.02 -8.03 -0.19
C VAL A 116 10.38 -8.52 -1.58
N VAL A 117 9.39 -8.73 -2.46
CA VAL A 117 9.64 -9.22 -3.83
C VAL A 117 10.41 -8.19 -4.65
N ASN A 118 9.96 -6.92 -4.64
CA ASN A 118 10.66 -5.86 -5.37
C ASN A 118 12.06 -5.61 -4.79
N MET A 119 12.19 -5.61 -3.45
CA MET A 119 13.48 -5.38 -2.81
C MET A 119 14.49 -6.49 -3.13
N VAL A 120 14.08 -7.77 -3.10
CA VAL A 120 14.95 -8.90 -3.47
C VAL A 120 15.36 -8.80 -4.95
N ALA A 121 14.42 -8.43 -5.83
CA ALA A 121 14.73 -8.21 -7.24
C ALA A 121 15.79 -7.10 -7.39
N GLY A 122 15.59 -5.95 -6.77
CA GLY A 122 16.54 -4.83 -6.85
C GLY A 122 17.90 -5.12 -6.22
N LEU A 123 17.96 -5.88 -5.12
CA LEU A 123 19.23 -6.29 -4.51
C LEU A 123 20.04 -7.30 -5.39
N ASN A 124 19.38 -7.98 -6.31
CA ASN A 124 20.01 -8.93 -7.24
C ASN A 124 20.28 -8.33 -8.63
N ASP A 125 19.66 -7.22 -8.98
CA ASP A 125 19.80 -6.54 -10.28
C ASP A 125 21.00 -5.57 -10.28
N ILE A 126 22.20 -6.12 -10.05
CA ILE A 126 23.44 -5.34 -10.04
C ILE A 126 24.39 -5.91 -11.07
N PRO A 127 24.95 -5.08 -11.96
CA PRO A 127 25.94 -5.50 -12.93
C PRO A 127 27.10 -6.26 -12.27
N PRO A 128 27.50 -7.44 -12.82
CA PRO A 128 28.58 -8.25 -12.25
C PRO A 128 29.88 -7.48 -12.09
N GLU A 129 30.17 -6.54 -12.97
CA GLU A 129 31.38 -5.72 -12.98
C GLU A 129 31.50 -4.88 -11.70
N ILE A 130 30.36 -4.32 -11.23
CA ILE A 130 30.32 -3.54 -9.98
C ILE A 130 30.60 -4.45 -8.78
N LEU A 131 30.09 -5.70 -8.80
CA LEU A 131 30.35 -6.65 -7.73
C LEU A 131 31.80 -7.14 -7.72
N ILE A 132 32.43 -7.30 -8.89
CA ILE A 132 33.85 -7.66 -9.02
C ILE A 132 34.70 -6.51 -8.46
N LEU A 133 34.40 -5.28 -8.83
CA LEU A 133 35.10 -4.10 -8.35
C LEU A 133 34.99 -3.98 -6.81
N ALA A 134 33.80 -4.13 -6.26
CA ALA A 134 33.58 -4.11 -4.81
C ALA A 134 34.39 -5.19 -4.06
N ARG A 135 34.54 -6.38 -4.65
CA ARG A 135 35.35 -7.46 -4.10
C ARG A 135 36.85 -7.15 -4.17
N SER A 136 37.32 -6.48 -5.20
CA SER A 136 38.73 -6.09 -5.36
C SER A 136 39.21 -5.14 -4.24
N PHE A 137 38.30 -4.36 -3.65
CA PHE A 137 38.57 -3.53 -2.47
C PHE A 137 38.48 -4.30 -1.15
N SER A 138 38.50 -5.63 -1.14
CA SER A 138 38.41 -6.50 0.05
C SER A 138 37.19 -6.21 0.94
N SER A 139 36.09 -5.71 0.35
CA SER A 139 34.90 -5.36 1.11
C SER A 139 34.20 -6.60 1.67
N ARG A 140 33.77 -6.54 2.95
CA ARG A 140 32.94 -7.60 3.55
C ARG A 140 31.59 -7.65 2.83
N LYS A 141 30.94 -8.82 2.83
CA LYS A 141 29.61 -8.99 2.21
C LYS A 141 28.60 -7.97 2.69
N LEU A 142 28.65 -7.62 3.98
CA LEU A 142 27.75 -6.62 4.57
C LEU A 142 28.06 -5.20 4.05
N ASP A 143 29.33 -4.87 3.88
CA ASP A 143 29.72 -3.55 3.32
C ASP A 143 29.25 -3.42 1.86
N THR A 144 29.42 -4.47 1.07
CA THR A 144 28.88 -4.52 -0.31
C THR A 144 27.35 -4.40 -0.30
N LEU A 145 26.66 -5.06 0.63
CA LEU A 145 25.22 -4.97 0.77
C LEU A 145 24.78 -3.54 1.08
N LEU A 146 25.34 -2.92 2.12
CA LEU A 146 24.87 -1.62 2.62
C LEU A 146 25.31 -0.45 1.74
N ARG A 147 26.53 -0.52 1.15
CA ARG A 147 27.11 0.61 0.38
C ARG A 147 26.87 0.53 -1.12
N VAL A 148 26.59 -0.66 -1.65
CA VAL A 148 26.41 -0.85 -3.10
C VAL A 148 25.01 -1.37 -3.40
N ARG A 149 24.62 -2.55 -2.89
CA ARG A 149 23.39 -3.20 -3.26
C ARG A 149 22.15 -2.44 -2.77
N PHE A 150 22.13 -2.03 -1.51
CA PHE A 150 20.99 -1.33 -0.92
C PHE A 150 20.70 0.01 -1.63
N PRO A 151 21.66 0.94 -1.83
CA PRO A 151 21.42 2.16 -2.57
C PRO A 151 20.97 1.92 -4.03
N SER A 152 21.54 0.92 -4.71
CA SER A 152 21.16 0.58 -6.08
C SER A 152 19.75 0.00 -6.17
N SER A 153 19.27 -0.66 -5.11
CA SER A 153 17.93 -1.25 -5.07
C SER A 153 16.82 -0.26 -4.67
N MET A 154 17.15 0.98 -4.32
CA MET A 154 16.16 1.99 -3.90
C MET A 154 15.01 2.21 -4.89
N PRO A 155 15.21 2.30 -6.21
CA PRO A 155 14.11 2.42 -7.16
C PRO A 155 13.12 1.26 -7.08
N TYR A 156 13.63 0.04 -6.92
CA TYR A 156 12.82 -1.18 -6.74
C TYR A 156 12.06 -1.16 -5.41
N LEU A 157 12.72 -0.70 -4.33
CA LEU A 157 12.07 -0.53 -3.04
C LEU A 157 10.87 0.42 -3.16
N PHE A 158 11.04 1.59 -3.77
CA PHE A 158 9.95 2.55 -3.92
C PHE A 158 8.84 2.04 -4.86
N ALA A 159 9.17 1.29 -5.91
CA ALA A 159 8.17 0.60 -6.71
C ALA A 159 7.33 -0.37 -5.86
N GLY A 160 7.99 -1.17 -5.01
CA GLY A 160 7.33 -2.05 -4.05
C GLY A 160 6.48 -1.29 -3.03
N LEU A 161 6.99 -0.18 -2.47
CA LEU A 161 6.28 0.65 -1.48
C LEU A 161 5.02 1.29 -2.05
N LYS A 162 5.02 1.73 -3.31
CA LYS A 162 3.82 2.27 -3.98
C LYS A 162 2.71 1.23 -4.10
N VAL A 163 3.04 0.00 -4.44
CA VAL A 163 2.07 -1.10 -4.46
C VAL A 163 1.62 -1.45 -3.05
N ALA A 164 2.56 -1.53 -2.11
CA ALA A 164 2.30 -1.90 -0.73
C ALA A 164 1.38 -0.92 0.00
N VAL A 165 1.55 0.40 -0.20
CA VAL A 165 0.69 1.40 0.45
C VAL A 165 -0.76 1.29 -0.01
N THR A 166 -0.98 1.03 -1.30
CA THR A 166 -2.34 0.82 -1.83
C THR A 166 -2.97 -0.45 -1.25
N LEU A 167 -2.20 -1.54 -1.18
CA LEU A 167 -2.67 -2.79 -0.56
C LEU A 167 -2.89 -2.65 0.95
N ALA A 168 -2.09 -1.83 1.66
CA ALA A 168 -2.28 -1.59 3.09
C ALA A 168 -3.63 -0.90 3.37
N VAL A 169 -4.05 0.06 2.53
CA VAL A 169 -5.39 0.67 2.60
C VAL A 169 -6.47 -0.41 2.45
N ILE A 170 -6.35 -1.27 1.43
CA ILE A 170 -7.30 -2.37 1.22
C ILE A 170 -7.30 -3.31 2.44
N GLY A 171 -6.15 -3.64 2.99
CA GLY A 171 -6.01 -4.51 4.17
C GLY A 171 -6.69 -3.93 5.40
N ALA A 172 -6.54 -2.63 5.67
CA ALA A 172 -7.21 -1.94 6.77
C ALA A 172 -8.74 -2.01 6.60
N ILE A 173 -9.26 -1.68 5.40
CA ILE A 173 -10.69 -1.71 5.11
C ILE A 173 -11.28 -3.12 5.30
N VAL A 174 -10.58 -4.15 4.82
CA VAL A 174 -11.02 -5.54 5.00
C VAL A 174 -11.09 -5.90 6.49
N GLY A 175 -10.11 -5.46 7.27
CA GLY A 175 -10.14 -5.60 8.72
C GLY A 175 -11.30 -4.86 9.37
N GLU A 176 -11.61 -3.65 8.88
CA GLU A 176 -12.72 -2.86 9.35
C GLU A 176 -14.08 -3.50 9.01
N PHE A 177 -14.24 -4.09 7.84
CA PHE A 177 -15.46 -4.84 7.48
C PHE A 177 -15.68 -6.05 8.35
N ALA A 178 -14.60 -6.71 8.74
CA ALA A 178 -14.70 -7.98 9.46
C ALA A 178 -15.02 -7.81 10.96
N ALA A 179 -14.48 -6.77 11.62
CA ALA A 179 -14.65 -6.64 13.08
C ALA A 179 -14.28 -5.24 13.60
N SER A 180 -14.87 -4.19 13.06
CA SER A 180 -14.60 -2.84 13.55
C SER A 180 -15.82 -2.14 14.14
N THR A 181 -15.55 -1.20 15.03
CA THR A 181 -16.51 -0.22 15.54
C THR A 181 -16.18 1.20 15.09
N GLY A 182 -15.22 1.34 14.15
CA GLY A 182 -14.78 2.63 13.63
C GLY A 182 -13.89 2.48 12.40
N GLY A 183 -13.68 3.56 11.69
CA GLY A 183 -12.96 3.62 10.43
C GLY A 183 -13.86 3.80 9.22
N LEU A 184 -13.28 4.22 8.09
CA LEU A 184 -14.05 4.52 6.87
C LEU A 184 -14.71 3.26 6.28
N GLY A 185 -14.05 2.11 6.35
CA GLY A 185 -14.64 0.84 5.93
C GLY A 185 -15.84 0.46 6.79
N TYR A 186 -15.71 0.59 8.11
CA TYR A 186 -16.85 0.40 9.01
C TYR A 186 -18.01 1.34 8.65
N LEU A 187 -17.73 2.62 8.38
CA LEU A 187 -18.76 3.59 8.02
C LEU A 187 -19.46 3.23 6.71
N ILE A 188 -18.73 2.71 5.72
CA ILE A 188 -19.29 2.18 4.47
C ILE A 188 -20.22 1.00 4.75
N LEU A 189 -19.82 0.07 5.63
CA LEU A 189 -20.61 -1.09 5.98
C LEU A 189 -21.92 -0.68 6.69
N VAL A 190 -21.83 0.19 7.70
CA VAL A 190 -23.00 0.66 8.46
C VAL A 190 -23.95 1.46 7.57
N SER A 191 -23.42 2.36 6.72
CA SER A 191 -24.26 3.12 5.79
C SER A 191 -25.02 2.21 4.80
N SER A 192 -24.43 1.08 4.40
CA SER A 192 -25.12 0.08 3.58
C SER A 192 -26.24 -0.62 4.35
N GLN A 193 -26.04 -0.93 5.63
CA GLN A 193 -27.05 -1.56 6.49
C GLN A 193 -28.20 -0.59 6.83
N GLU A 194 -27.89 0.67 7.03
CA GLU A 194 -28.86 1.73 7.33
C GLU A 194 -29.57 2.30 6.09
N LEU A 195 -29.24 1.81 4.90
CA LEU A 195 -29.78 2.28 3.62
C LEU A 195 -29.51 3.80 3.40
N ASP A 196 -28.35 4.30 3.88
CA ASP A 196 -27.83 5.65 3.62
C ASP A 196 -26.69 5.62 2.56
N PRO A 197 -27.02 5.44 1.26
CA PRO A 197 -26.01 5.36 0.22
C PRO A 197 -25.22 6.66 0.06
N ALA A 198 -25.78 7.82 0.41
CA ALA A 198 -25.09 9.09 0.33
C ALA A 198 -23.89 9.12 1.29
N LEU A 199 -24.05 8.60 2.51
CA LEU A 199 -22.95 8.47 3.48
C LEU A 199 -21.94 7.43 3.03
N GLY A 200 -22.39 6.28 2.49
CA GLY A 200 -21.52 5.24 1.96
C GLY A 200 -20.61 5.75 0.84
N PHE A 201 -21.17 6.46 -0.14
CA PHE A 201 -20.43 7.06 -1.24
C PHE A 201 -19.54 8.22 -0.77
N ALA A 202 -19.98 9.03 0.20
CA ALA A 202 -19.13 10.05 0.82
C ALA A 202 -17.88 9.44 1.46
N SER A 203 -18.07 8.35 2.19
CA SER A 203 -16.97 7.60 2.83
C SER A 203 -16.01 7.00 1.79
N LEU A 204 -16.53 6.46 0.68
CA LEU A 204 -15.72 5.97 -0.45
C LEU A 204 -14.89 7.07 -1.11
N VAL A 205 -15.48 8.26 -1.32
CA VAL A 205 -14.75 9.41 -1.89
C VAL A 205 -13.62 9.85 -0.97
N VAL A 206 -13.90 10.00 0.33
CA VAL A 206 -12.89 10.38 1.33
C VAL A 206 -11.78 9.33 1.40
N LEU A 207 -12.12 8.05 1.41
CA LEU A 207 -11.18 6.94 1.38
C LEU A 207 -10.29 6.96 0.13
N THR A 208 -10.86 7.24 -1.03
CA THR A 208 -10.12 7.36 -2.30
C THR A 208 -9.12 8.50 -2.24
N ILE A 209 -9.55 9.68 -1.74
CA ILE A 209 -8.66 10.83 -1.55
C ILE A 209 -7.53 10.47 -0.58
N PHE A 210 -7.84 9.83 0.54
CA PHE A 210 -6.84 9.35 1.50
C PHE A 210 -5.80 8.41 0.86
N ALA A 211 -6.25 7.42 0.07
CA ALA A 211 -5.37 6.50 -0.63
C ALA A 211 -4.46 7.22 -1.65
N ILE A 212 -5.00 8.19 -2.41
CA ILE A 212 -4.24 9.00 -3.36
C ILE A 212 -3.18 9.85 -2.63
N VAL A 213 -3.53 10.44 -1.49
CA VAL A 213 -2.60 11.23 -0.68
C VAL A 213 -1.45 10.36 -0.16
N LEU A 214 -1.75 9.17 0.35
CA LEU A 214 -0.71 8.24 0.81
C LEU A 214 0.20 7.77 -0.34
N TYR A 215 -0.38 7.41 -1.48
CA TYR A 215 0.39 7.04 -2.66
C TYR A 215 1.30 8.19 -3.12
N GLY A 216 0.76 9.41 -3.14
CA GLY A 216 1.51 10.63 -3.45
C GLY A 216 2.64 10.90 -2.47
N ALA A 217 2.41 10.68 -1.17
CA ALA A 217 3.43 10.83 -0.13
C ALA A 217 4.60 9.87 -0.34
N VAL A 218 4.35 8.60 -0.69
CA VAL A 218 5.39 7.63 -1.05
C VAL A 218 6.13 8.09 -2.32
N GLY A 219 5.41 8.60 -3.34
CA GLY A 219 6.01 9.15 -4.56
C GLY A 219 6.89 10.39 -4.31
N LEU A 220 6.50 11.24 -3.36
CA LEU A 220 7.32 12.38 -2.95
C LEU A 220 8.58 11.92 -2.20
N ALA A 221 8.44 10.93 -1.30
CA ALA A 221 9.59 10.33 -0.62
C ALA A 221 10.58 9.71 -1.63
N GLU A 222 10.08 8.99 -2.65
CA GLU A 222 10.92 8.46 -3.73
C GLU A 222 11.74 9.57 -4.41
N ARG A 223 11.09 10.67 -4.82
CA ARG A 223 11.79 11.80 -5.45
C ARG A 223 12.88 12.41 -4.58
N PHE A 224 12.68 12.36 -3.27
CA PHE A 224 13.69 12.87 -2.32
C PHE A 224 14.85 11.89 -2.14
N PHE A 225 14.57 10.60 -1.96
CA PHE A 225 15.58 9.59 -1.64
C PHE A 225 16.27 8.98 -2.87
N VAL A 226 15.73 9.10 -4.10
CA VAL A 226 16.26 8.47 -5.32
C VAL A 226 16.71 9.51 -6.35
N ARG A 227 17.14 10.68 -5.88
CA ARG A 227 17.55 11.81 -6.74
C ARG A 227 18.71 11.49 -7.70
N TRP A 228 19.57 10.53 -7.36
CA TRP A 228 20.74 10.16 -8.14
C TRP A 228 20.46 9.16 -9.28
N HIS A 229 19.27 8.56 -9.33
CA HIS A 229 18.94 7.59 -10.37
C HIS A 229 18.38 8.30 -11.60
N VAL A 230 19.24 8.53 -12.59
CA VAL A 230 19.00 9.36 -13.79
C VAL A 230 17.98 8.74 -14.76
N SER A 231 17.74 7.41 -14.70
CA SER A 231 16.94 6.66 -15.66
C SER A 231 15.45 7.04 -15.76
N MET A 232 14.91 7.75 -14.77
CA MET A 232 13.50 8.22 -14.83
C MET A 232 13.36 9.62 -15.45
N ARG A 233 14.45 10.39 -15.58
CA ARG A 233 14.43 11.72 -16.21
C ARG A 233 14.53 11.67 -17.72
N GLU A 234 15.25 10.71 -18.28
CA GLU A 234 15.43 10.60 -19.73
C GLU A 234 14.16 10.10 -20.45
N ILE A 235 13.33 9.29 -19.80
CA ILE A 235 12.04 8.85 -20.37
C ILE A 235 11.03 10.01 -20.42
N SER A 236 11.09 10.98 -19.53
CA SER A 236 10.23 12.17 -19.58
C SER A 236 10.77 13.27 -20.49
N ALA A 237 12.09 13.41 -20.63
CA ALA A 237 12.72 14.38 -21.52
C ALA A 237 12.74 13.93 -22.99
N GLY A 238 12.80 12.62 -23.27
CA GLY A 238 12.74 12.06 -24.62
C GLY A 238 11.37 12.09 -25.29
N ARG A 239 10.31 12.53 -24.61
CA ARG A 239 8.97 12.69 -25.18
C ARG A 239 8.65 14.10 -25.71
N GLU A 240 9.54 15.06 -25.49
CA GLU A 240 9.36 16.45 -26.00
C GLU A 240 10.16 16.76 -27.26
N VAL A 241 10.90 15.80 -27.82
CA VAL A 241 11.67 15.97 -29.06
C VAL A 241 11.34 14.79 -29.97
N GLY A 242 10.12 14.81 -30.53
CA GLY A 242 9.70 13.89 -31.59
C GLY A 242 8.43 14.40 -32.27
#